data_064f635c723d8693979cd6b78f98ea5f
#
_entry.id   064f635c723d8693979cd6b78f98ea5f
#
_cell.length_a   1.000
_cell.length_b   1.000
_cell.length_c   1.000
_cell.angle_alpha   90.00
_cell.angle_beta   90.00
_cell.angle_gamma   90.00
#
_symmetry.space_group_name_H-M   'P 1'
#
loop_
_entity.id
_entity.type
_entity.pdbx_description
1 polymer ?
#
loop_
_entity_poly.entity_id
_entity_poly.type
_entity_poly.pdbx_seq_one_letter_code
_entity_poly.pdbx_strand_id
1 'polypeptide(L)'
;MYQDIFEEDDLMAEVELVAQARYSQNNDVESGFDTEAVSSQTTTTQIPDGVRNFILHFYRNVIDNNVYELHNIYDSSFNKLTEKYYQKQAWPEAEVIAPLVNDDQVFLTLYRELYYRHIYAHLTPTLDQRFHSYENYCDLFNYILNSEGPVSLELPNQWLWDIIDEFIYQFQSFCNFRDRTKNKTDAEAALMQENSQIWSCYSVLNVLYSFIQKSRINEQLLANKNGGDMTEAAGEYGSRPLYKMLGYFSIIGLVRVHCLLGDYVLALKMMDNIDLNKKAMFARVTPCHVTTYYYVGFAYMMLRRYADAIRVFSTVLSFIQRTKQYHSRSYQFDQIAKKGDQMYALLAICIALCPTRLDENIHSQLREKYGEQLFKMQKSEESLLVYIDLFQFACPKFLSPSGKGADAHQNQLKVFMSDIDIQINLPTLRSFMKLYTSMGIDKLAKFLEIDSEELKTQLLIFKQKSRQYKWVEGNLLQGEYLPTSDVDFCLKQDVVHIAESKVGRRYGDWFLRNINRCEDILANLELSRA
;
A
#
# COMPACT_ATOMS: atom_id res chain seq x y z
N MET A 1 6.75 -3.57 -23.12
CA MET A 1 5.36 -3.10 -23.23
C MET A 1 4.38 -4.23 -23.66
N TYR A 2 4.74 -5.15 -24.54
CA TYR A 2 3.89 -6.31 -24.90
C TYR A 2 4.11 -7.54 -23.99
N GLN A 3 5.28 -7.69 -23.38
CA GLN A 3 5.56 -8.76 -22.41
C GLN A 3 4.88 -8.55 -21.06
N ASP A 4 4.73 -7.29 -20.63
CA ASP A 4 4.04 -6.96 -19.37
C ASP A 4 2.53 -7.29 -19.39
N ILE A 5 1.91 -7.31 -20.58
CA ILE A 5 0.48 -7.62 -20.75
C ILE A 5 0.20 -9.12 -20.53
N PHE A 6 1.10 -10.00 -20.97
CA PHE A 6 0.94 -11.45 -20.81
C PHE A 6 1.13 -11.92 -19.36
N GLU A 7 2.01 -11.26 -18.58
CA GLU A 7 2.21 -11.59 -17.15
C GLU A 7 1.04 -11.09 -16.28
N GLU A 8 0.38 -10.00 -16.68
CA GLU A 8 -0.84 -9.49 -16.01
C GLU A 8 -2.07 -10.37 -16.32
N ASP A 9 -2.21 -10.88 -17.53
CA ASP A 9 -3.31 -11.76 -17.91
C ASP A 9 -3.26 -13.10 -17.16
N ASP A 10 -2.08 -13.63 -16.88
CA ASP A 10 -1.89 -14.83 -16.07
C ASP A 10 -2.22 -14.59 -14.58
N LEU A 11 -1.92 -13.39 -14.06
CA LEU A 11 -2.30 -13.02 -12.69
C LEU A 11 -3.82 -12.86 -12.56
N MET A 12 -4.45 -12.32 -13.60
CA MET A 12 -5.91 -12.22 -13.70
C MET A 12 -6.55 -13.60 -13.80
N ALA A 13 -5.96 -14.54 -14.52
CA ALA A 13 -6.43 -15.92 -14.61
C ALA A 13 -6.35 -16.63 -13.25
N GLU A 14 -5.30 -16.42 -12.46
CA GLU A 14 -5.20 -16.95 -11.08
C GLU A 14 -6.26 -16.33 -10.14
N VAL A 15 -6.47 -15.01 -10.22
CA VAL A 15 -7.51 -14.31 -9.44
C VAL A 15 -8.91 -14.78 -9.87
N GLU A 16 -9.11 -14.99 -11.17
CA GLU A 16 -10.36 -15.49 -11.75
C GLU A 16 -10.65 -16.94 -11.33
N LEU A 17 -9.64 -17.79 -11.29
CA LEU A 17 -9.73 -19.18 -10.85
C LEU A 17 -10.07 -19.30 -9.37
N VAL A 18 -9.46 -18.45 -8.51
CA VAL A 18 -9.77 -18.34 -7.08
C VAL A 18 -11.18 -17.77 -6.88
N ALA A 19 -11.60 -16.79 -7.69
CA ALA A 19 -12.93 -16.22 -7.61
C ALA A 19 -14.01 -17.21 -8.09
N GLN A 20 -13.75 -17.98 -9.17
CA GLN A 20 -14.66 -19.03 -9.68
C GLN A 20 -14.78 -20.19 -8.69
N ALA A 21 -13.69 -20.60 -8.04
CA ALA A 21 -13.73 -21.60 -6.96
C ALA A 21 -14.61 -21.13 -5.79
N ARG A 22 -14.56 -19.84 -5.44
CA ARG A 22 -15.44 -19.21 -4.46
C ARG A 22 -16.91 -19.16 -4.90
N TYR A 23 -17.16 -18.99 -6.19
CA TYR A 23 -18.52 -18.92 -6.75
C TYR A 23 -19.24 -20.27 -6.76
N SER A 24 -18.52 -21.36 -7.04
CA SER A 24 -19.06 -22.73 -7.06
C SER A 24 -19.45 -23.21 -5.65
N GLN A 25 -18.73 -22.76 -4.62
CA GLN A 25 -18.96 -23.20 -3.25
C GLN A 25 -20.09 -22.46 -2.52
N ASN A 26 -20.40 -21.21 -2.89
CA ASN A 26 -21.52 -20.48 -2.28
C ASN A 26 -22.89 -21.04 -2.68
N ASN A 27 -22.98 -21.89 -3.70
CA ASN A 27 -24.22 -22.52 -4.11
C ASN A 27 -24.52 -23.86 -3.38
N ASP A 28 -23.48 -24.47 -2.77
CA ASP A 28 -23.65 -25.79 -2.14
C ASP A 28 -23.86 -25.73 -0.59
N VAL A 29 -23.82 -24.56 0.02
CA VAL A 29 -23.89 -24.39 1.49
C VAL A 29 -25.25 -23.80 1.96
N GLU A 30 -26.27 -23.77 1.12
CA GLU A 30 -27.63 -23.31 1.54
C GLU A 30 -28.50 -24.37 2.21
N SER A 31 -27.99 -25.53 2.57
CA SER A 31 -28.75 -26.56 3.26
C SER A 31 -28.23 -26.84 4.67
N GLY A 32 -28.84 -26.22 5.66
CA GLY A 32 -28.84 -26.78 7.00
C GLY A 32 -28.54 -25.87 8.20
N PHE A 33 -29.16 -24.71 8.29
CA PHE A 33 -29.32 -24.08 9.60
C PHE A 33 -30.78 -23.64 9.78
N ASP A 34 -31.54 -24.46 10.50
CA ASP A 34 -32.92 -24.21 10.85
C ASP A 34 -33.07 -22.95 11.72
N THR A 35 -34.05 -22.15 11.32
CA THR A 35 -34.50 -20.96 12.04
C THR A 35 -35.41 -21.39 13.20
N GLU A 36 -34.93 -21.31 14.43
CA GLU A 36 -35.82 -21.29 15.61
C GLU A 36 -35.77 -19.91 16.30
N ALA A 37 -36.98 -19.52 16.69
CA ALA A 37 -37.31 -18.19 17.19
C ALA A 37 -36.73 -17.90 18.58
N VAL A 38 -36.21 -16.68 18.73
CA VAL A 38 -35.68 -16.16 19.99
C VAL A 38 -36.82 -15.69 20.90
N SER A 39 -36.99 -16.35 22.02
CA SER A 39 -37.68 -15.80 23.19
C SER A 39 -36.66 -15.14 24.14
N SER A 40 -36.92 -13.89 24.47
CA SER A 40 -36.19 -13.09 25.43
C SER A 40 -36.31 -13.63 26.85
N GLN A 41 -35.20 -13.93 27.54
CA GLN A 41 -35.02 -13.64 28.98
C GLN A 41 -33.65 -14.09 29.53
N THR A 42 -33.05 -13.18 30.34
CA THR A 42 -32.11 -13.34 31.48
C THR A 42 -30.71 -13.93 31.30
N THR A 43 -29.73 -13.01 31.42
CA THR A 43 -28.42 -13.06 32.14
C THR A 43 -27.98 -14.41 32.72
N THR A 44 -27.39 -15.20 31.90
CA THR A 44 -26.18 -16.02 32.07
C THR A 44 -25.56 -16.15 30.69
N THR A 45 -24.28 -15.97 30.56
CA THR A 45 -23.53 -15.95 29.29
C THR A 45 -23.60 -17.30 28.57
N GLN A 46 -24.78 -17.69 28.08
CA GLN A 46 -24.88 -18.84 27.19
C GLN A 46 -24.46 -18.44 25.79
N ILE A 47 -23.32 -18.98 25.36
CA ILE A 47 -22.86 -18.86 23.98
C ILE A 47 -23.93 -19.44 23.07
N PRO A 48 -24.43 -18.73 22.05
CA PRO A 48 -25.38 -19.29 21.09
C PRO A 48 -24.86 -20.59 20.47
N ASP A 49 -25.71 -21.59 20.27
CA ASP A 49 -25.30 -22.91 19.77
C ASP A 49 -24.57 -22.80 18.41
N GLY A 50 -24.99 -21.89 17.54
CA GLY A 50 -24.28 -21.62 16.27
C GLY A 50 -22.85 -21.14 16.45
N VAL A 51 -22.58 -20.30 17.46
CA VAL A 51 -21.23 -19.80 17.78
C VAL A 51 -20.41 -20.91 18.43
N ARG A 52 -21.02 -21.72 19.31
CA ARG A 52 -20.35 -22.87 19.91
C ARG A 52 -19.91 -23.89 18.87
N ASN A 53 -20.80 -24.24 17.94
CA ASN A 53 -20.47 -25.16 16.85
C ASN A 53 -19.37 -24.60 15.94
N PHE A 54 -19.41 -23.30 15.66
CA PHE A 54 -18.36 -22.61 14.93
C PHE A 54 -17.00 -22.72 15.62
N ILE A 55 -16.92 -22.44 16.93
CA ILE A 55 -15.66 -22.51 17.70
C ILE A 55 -15.09 -23.94 17.67
N LEU A 56 -15.93 -24.96 17.85
CA LEU A 56 -15.51 -26.35 17.79
C LEU A 56 -15.04 -26.78 16.39
N HIS A 57 -15.72 -26.30 15.35
CA HIS A 57 -15.33 -26.55 13.96
C HIS A 57 -14.00 -25.85 13.64
N PHE A 58 -13.85 -24.62 14.06
CA PHE A 58 -12.61 -23.85 13.91
C PHE A 58 -11.44 -24.52 14.61
N TYR A 59 -11.61 -24.94 15.87
CA TYR A 59 -10.59 -25.64 16.65
C TYR A 59 -10.11 -26.92 15.96
N ARG A 60 -11.01 -27.77 15.47
CA ARG A 60 -10.66 -29.00 14.74
C ARG A 60 -9.82 -28.69 13.50
N ASN A 61 -10.23 -27.71 12.70
CA ASN A 61 -9.49 -27.37 11.48
C ASN A 61 -8.10 -26.74 11.74
N VAL A 62 -7.91 -26.05 12.88
CA VAL A 62 -6.58 -25.58 13.30
C VAL A 62 -5.67 -26.77 13.67
N ILE A 63 -6.17 -27.75 14.43
CA ILE A 63 -5.40 -28.95 14.79
C ILE A 63 -5.04 -29.78 13.56
N ASP A 64 -6.00 -29.97 12.65
CA ASP A 64 -5.85 -30.77 11.43
C ASP A 64 -5.03 -30.06 10.35
N ASN A 65 -4.62 -28.79 10.56
CA ASN A 65 -3.93 -27.93 9.58
C ASN A 65 -4.67 -27.86 8.23
N ASN A 66 -6.01 -27.85 8.25
CA ASN A 66 -6.84 -27.76 7.05
C ASN A 66 -6.94 -26.31 6.57
N VAL A 67 -5.93 -25.85 5.85
CA VAL A 67 -5.79 -24.45 5.39
C VAL A 67 -6.98 -24.00 4.54
N TYR A 68 -7.57 -24.92 3.74
CA TYR A 68 -8.70 -24.61 2.88
C TYR A 68 -9.97 -24.26 3.66
N GLU A 69 -10.35 -25.11 4.62
CA GLU A 69 -11.49 -24.85 5.48
C GLU A 69 -11.24 -23.67 6.43
N LEU A 70 -10.01 -23.51 6.93
CA LEU A 70 -9.62 -22.35 7.71
C LEU A 70 -9.80 -21.04 6.93
N HIS A 71 -9.58 -21.05 5.62
CA HIS A 71 -9.83 -19.89 4.79
C HIS A 71 -11.33 -19.53 4.74
N ASN A 72 -12.22 -20.52 4.56
CA ASN A 72 -13.66 -20.31 4.58
C ASN A 72 -14.18 -19.84 5.94
N ILE A 73 -13.69 -20.46 7.02
CA ILE A 73 -14.01 -20.11 8.39
C ILE A 73 -13.65 -18.65 8.66
N TYR A 74 -12.45 -18.24 8.26
CA TYR A 74 -11.91 -16.92 8.45
C TYR A 74 -12.61 -15.85 7.59
N ASP A 75 -12.73 -16.08 6.28
CA ASP A 75 -13.22 -15.09 5.31
C ASP A 75 -14.76 -14.93 5.37
N SER A 76 -15.50 -16.01 5.63
CA SER A 76 -16.95 -16.01 5.49
C SER A 76 -17.68 -16.24 6.80
N SER A 77 -17.40 -17.36 7.49
CA SER A 77 -18.21 -17.81 8.63
C SER A 77 -18.08 -16.88 9.84
N PHE A 78 -16.86 -16.42 10.14
CA PHE A 78 -16.61 -15.50 11.24
C PHE A 78 -17.33 -14.16 11.03
N ASN A 79 -17.27 -13.60 9.82
CA ASN A 79 -17.92 -12.32 9.49
C ASN A 79 -19.45 -12.44 9.54
N LYS A 80 -20.03 -13.52 9.01
CA LYS A 80 -21.49 -13.76 9.07
C LYS A 80 -22.01 -13.88 10.51
N LEU A 81 -21.26 -14.57 11.38
CA LEU A 81 -21.63 -14.69 12.79
C LEU A 81 -21.43 -13.37 13.54
N THR A 82 -20.40 -12.61 13.20
CA THR A 82 -20.16 -11.26 13.74
C THR A 82 -21.35 -10.34 13.41
N GLU A 83 -21.77 -10.28 12.16
CA GLU A 83 -22.92 -9.49 11.73
C GLU A 83 -24.22 -9.92 12.43
N LYS A 84 -24.42 -11.22 12.61
CA LYS A 84 -25.65 -11.76 13.20
C LYS A 84 -25.74 -11.57 14.71
N TYR A 85 -24.63 -11.76 15.45
CA TYR A 85 -24.67 -11.83 16.91
C TYR A 85 -23.82 -10.74 17.61
N TYR A 86 -22.75 -10.25 16.98
CA TYR A 86 -21.72 -9.46 17.64
C TYR A 86 -21.42 -8.12 16.94
N GLN A 87 -22.37 -7.58 16.19
CA GLN A 87 -22.16 -6.29 15.48
C GLN A 87 -21.90 -5.12 16.45
N LYS A 88 -22.52 -5.11 17.64
CA LYS A 88 -22.45 -4.04 18.64
C LYS A 88 -21.92 -4.50 20.00
N GLN A 89 -21.53 -5.74 20.14
CA GLN A 89 -20.97 -6.33 21.36
C GLN A 89 -19.75 -7.17 21.07
N ALA A 90 -18.91 -7.39 22.07
CA ALA A 90 -17.72 -8.21 21.93
C ALA A 90 -18.09 -9.70 21.77
N TRP A 91 -17.26 -10.45 21.05
CA TRP A 91 -17.29 -11.91 21.05
C TRP A 91 -17.05 -12.43 22.48
N PRO A 92 -17.38 -13.71 22.78
CA PRO A 92 -17.03 -14.31 24.07
C PRO A 92 -15.54 -14.22 24.35
N GLU A 93 -15.17 -13.96 25.60
CA GLU A 93 -13.76 -13.94 26.01
C GLU A 93 -13.15 -15.35 25.90
N ALA A 94 -11.83 -15.41 25.71
CA ALA A 94 -11.11 -16.67 25.53
C ALA A 94 -11.28 -17.62 26.75
N GLU A 95 -11.39 -17.05 27.94
CA GLU A 95 -11.60 -17.78 29.20
C GLU A 95 -12.93 -18.53 29.24
N VAL A 96 -13.96 -17.98 28.59
CA VAL A 96 -15.30 -18.60 28.51
C VAL A 96 -15.32 -19.78 27.53
N ILE A 97 -14.50 -19.72 26.48
CA ILE A 97 -14.42 -20.79 25.47
C ILE A 97 -13.35 -21.84 25.77
N ALA A 98 -12.42 -21.55 26.66
CA ALA A 98 -11.29 -22.42 27.00
C ALA A 98 -11.72 -23.87 27.33
N PRO A 99 -12.80 -24.13 28.13
CA PRO A 99 -13.28 -25.49 28.39
C PRO A 99 -13.79 -26.23 27.14
N LEU A 100 -14.23 -25.51 26.10
CA LEU A 100 -14.73 -26.11 24.86
C LEU A 100 -13.60 -26.65 23.96
N VAL A 101 -12.38 -26.08 24.10
CA VAL A 101 -11.22 -26.35 23.26
C VAL A 101 -10.07 -27.02 24.03
N ASN A 102 -10.39 -27.70 25.13
CA ASN A 102 -9.44 -28.41 25.98
C ASN A 102 -8.27 -27.53 26.49
N ASP A 103 -8.50 -26.25 26.73
CA ASP A 103 -7.52 -25.28 27.19
C ASP A 103 -6.26 -25.18 26.30
N ASP A 104 -6.42 -25.43 24.99
CA ASP A 104 -5.32 -25.33 24.03
C ASP A 104 -4.86 -23.87 23.90
N GLN A 105 -3.68 -23.58 24.42
CA GLN A 105 -3.12 -22.22 24.47
C GLN A 105 -2.82 -21.65 23.08
N VAL A 106 -2.43 -22.47 22.11
CA VAL A 106 -2.13 -22.01 20.74
C VAL A 106 -3.43 -21.56 20.08
N PHE A 107 -4.49 -22.36 20.17
CA PHE A 107 -5.80 -22.00 19.66
C PHE A 107 -6.37 -20.77 20.37
N LEU A 108 -6.29 -20.70 21.69
CA LEU A 108 -6.77 -19.56 22.47
C LEU A 108 -6.06 -18.25 22.09
N THR A 109 -4.75 -18.31 21.81
CA THR A 109 -3.99 -17.14 21.34
C THR A 109 -4.45 -16.68 19.96
N LEU A 110 -4.69 -17.61 19.03
CA LEU A 110 -5.26 -17.30 17.70
C LEU A 110 -6.69 -16.74 17.81
N TYR A 111 -7.51 -17.30 18.72
CA TYR A 111 -8.85 -16.79 18.97
C TYR A 111 -8.83 -15.38 19.57
N ARG A 112 -7.93 -15.10 20.53
CA ARG A 112 -7.77 -13.75 21.09
C ARG A 112 -7.33 -12.75 20.02
N GLU A 113 -6.54 -13.16 19.03
CA GLU A 113 -6.17 -12.31 17.90
C GLU A 113 -7.43 -11.88 17.11
N LEU A 114 -8.36 -12.81 16.80
CA LEU A 114 -9.63 -12.49 16.16
C LEU A 114 -10.55 -11.66 17.06
N TYR A 115 -10.58 -11.94 18.35
CA TYR A 115 -11.35 -11.21 19.35
C TYR A 115 -10.94 -9.74 19.43
N TYR A 116 -9.63 -9.45 19.55
CA TYR A 116 -9.14 -8.07 19.59
C TYR A 116 -9.34 -7.38 18.25
N ARG A 117 -9.14 -8.07 17.13
CA ARG A 117 -9.42 -7.52 15.81
C ARG A 117 -10.88 -7.08 15.68
N HIS A 118 -11.81 -7.88 16.17
CA HIS A 118 -13.22 -7.51 16.22
C HIS A 118 -13.45 -6.25 17.08
N ILE A 119 -12.84 -6.16 18.26
CA ILE A 119 -12.96 -4.97 19.13
C ILE A 119 -12.45 -3.71 18.42
N TYR A 120 -11.30 -3.78 17.76
CA TYR A 120 -10.73 -2.63 17.05
C TYR A 120 -11.55 -2.24 15.81
N ALA A 121 -12.25 -3.18 15.17
CA ALA A 121 -13.07 -2.94 13.99
C ALA A 121 -14.45 -2.35 14.33
N HIS A 122 -15.13 -2.84 15.37
CA HIS A 122 -16.53 -2.56 15.66
C HIS A 122 -16.76 -1.77 16.96
N LEU A 123 -15.81 -1.82 17.88
CA LEU A 123 -15.88 -1.18 19.19
C LEU A 123 -14.74 -0.19 19.40
N THR A 124 -14.76 0.50 20.54
CA THR A 124 -13.64 1.36 20.97
C THR A 124 -12.87 0.63 22.07
N PRO A 125 -11.64 0.16 21.81
CA PRO A 125 -10.86 -0.57 22.80
C PRO A 125 -10.49 0.30 24.00
N THR A 126 -10.63 -0.25 25.20
CA THR A 126 -10.15 0.36 26.47
C THR A 126 -8.63 0.30 26.54
N LEU A 127 -8.02 1.00 27.51
CA LEU A 127 -6.57 0.94 27.72
C LEU A 127 -6.09 -0.47 28.06
N ASP A 128 -6.81 -1.18 28.95
CA ASP A 128 -6.48 -2.56 29.32
C ASP A 128 -6.57 -3.52 28.12
N GLN A 129 -7.60 -3.38 27.28
CA GLN A 129 -7.72 -4.17 26.07
C GLN A 129 -6.58 -3.90 25.08
N ARG A 130 -6.07 -2.67 25.04
CA ARG A 130 -4.88 -2.33 24.21
C ARG A 130 -3.61 -2.99 24.74
N PHE A 131 -3.47 -3.11 26.04
CA PHE A 131 -2.33 -3.79 26.67
C PHE A 131 -2.43 -5.31 26.44
N HIS A 132 -3.54 -5.92 26.75
CA HIS A 132 -3.76 -7.36 26.56
C HIS A 132 -3.66 -7.78 25.07
N SER A 133 -4.10 -6.91 24.14
CA SER A 133 -3.91 -7.22 22.71
C SER A 133 -2.43 -7.26 22.31
N TYR A 134 -1.60 -6.37 22.88
CA TYR A 134 -0.15 -6.40 22.69
C TYR A 134 0.48 -7.67 23.28
N GLU A 135 0.11 -8.02 24.51
CA GLU A 135 0.58 -9.23 25.17
C GLU A 135 0.22 -10.47 24.36
N ASN A 136 -1.01 -10.55 23.85
CA ASN A 136 -1.43 -11.66 22.99
C ASN A 136 -0.59 -11.76 21.68
N TYR A 137 -0.23 -10.62 21.05
CA TYR A 137 0.70 -10.63 19.93
C TYR A 137 2.10 -11.07 20.34
N CYS A 138 2.57 -10.66 21.52
CA CYS A 138 3.85 -11.13 22.05
C CYS A 138 3.85 -12.65 22.26
N ASP A 139 2.78 -13.20 22.81
CA ASP A 139 2.63 -14.65 23.01
C ASP A 139 2.61 -15.42 21.68
N LEU A 140 1.82 -14.92 20.70
CA LEU A 140 1.76 -15.52 19.36
C LEU A 140 3.12 -15.51 18.66
N PHE A 141 3.78 -14.34 18.66
CA PHE A 141 5.06 -14.20 17.98
C PHE A 141 6.18 -14.93 18.73
N ASN A 142 6.13 -14.98 20.05
CA ASN A 142 7.07 -15.73 20.86
C ASN A 142 6.94 -17.25 20.60
N TYR A 143 5.71 -17.76 20.50
CA TYR A 143 5.45 -19.15 20.11
C TYR A 143 6.05 -19.48 18.74
N ILE A 144 5.89 -18.58 17.74
CA ILE A 144 6.39 -18.83 16.39
C ILE A 144 7.91 -18.64 16.31
N LEU A 145 8.49 -17.60 16.93
CA LEU A 145 9.90 -17.23 16.78
C LEU A 145 10.83 -18.00 17.72
N ASN A 146 10.39 -18.32 18.93
CA ASN A 146 11.27 -18.86 19.99
C ASN A 146 11.04 -20.35 20.29
N SER A 147 10.21 -21.06 19.50
CA SER A 147 10.10 -22.52 19.57
C SER A 147 11.42 -23.21 19.24
N GLU A 148 11.67 -24.39 19.85
CA GLU A 148 12.89 -25.19 19.62
C GLU A 148 13.03 -25.69 18.17
N GLY A 149 11.93 -25.74 17.41
CA GLY A 149 11.89 -26.12 15.99
C GLY A 149 10.77 -25.39 15.26
N PRO A 150 10.64 -25.58 13.93
CA PRO A 150 9.54 -25.01 13.19
C PRO A 150 8.20 -25.51 13.72
N VAL A 151 7.29 -24.58 14.06
CA VAL A 151 5.95 -24.95 14.52
C VAL A 151 5.14 -25.59 13.40
N SER A 152 4.26 -26.54 13.76
CA SER A 152 3.42 -27.26 12.80
C SER A 152 2.13 -26.53 12.46
N LEU A 153 2.04 -25.23 12.74
CA LEU A 153 0.87 -24.40 12.45
C LEU A 153 0.87 -23.99 10.99
N GLU A 154 -0.25 -24.22 10.30
CA GLU A 154 -0.48 -23.74 8.93
C GLU A 154 -1.74 -22.89 8.88
N LEU A 155 -1.60 -21.63 8.38
CA LEU A 155 -2.68 -20.67 8.28
C LEU A 155 -2.81 -20.16 6.83
N PRO A 156 -4.03 -19.74 6.40
CA PRO A 156 -4.24 -19.12 5.10
C PRO A 156 -3.40 -17.84 4.93
N ASN A 157 -2.88 -17.62 3.72
CA ASN A 157 -2.06 -16.44 3.42
C ASN A 157 -2.77 -15.11 3.75
N GLN A 158 -4.09 -15.06 3.55
CA GLN A 158 -4.88 -13.89 3.91
C GLN A 158 -4.82 -13.61 5.42
N TRP A 159 -4.96 -14.63 6.27
CA TRP A 159 -4.88 -14.46 7.71
C TRP A 159 -3.47 -14.09 8.17
N LEU A 160 -2.43 -14.70 7.56
CA LEU A 160 -1.03 -14.35 7.84
C LEU A 160 -0.73 -12.88 7.51
N TRP A 161 -1.26 -12.38 6.39
CA TRP A 161 -1.18 -10.97 6.06
C TRP A 161 -1.89 -10.10 7.09
N ASP A 162 -3.13 -10.47 7.42
CA ASP A 162 -3.96 -9.69 8.33
C ASP A 162 -3.38 -9.65 9.76
N ILE A 163 -2.68 -10.70 10.21
CA ILE A 163 -1.93 -10.69 11.48
C ILE A 163 -0.88 -9.58 11.49
N ILE A 164 -0.08 -9.46 10.41
CA ILE A 164 0.95 -8.42 10.31
C ILE A 164 0.33 -7.04 10.11
N ASP A 165 -0.69 -6.92 9.26
CA ASP A 165 -1.37 -5.63 8.98
C ASP A 165 -2.07 -5.09 10.23
N GLU A 166 -2.77 -5.96 10.96
CA GLU A 166 -3.48 -5.62 12.19
C GLU A 166 -2.52 -5.28 13.33
N PHE A 167 -1.43 -6.02 13.49
CA PHE A 167 -0.38 -5.70 14.47
C PHE A 167 0.14 -4.26 14.27
N ILE A 168 0.42 -3.86 13.03
CA ILE A 168 0.86 -2.49 12.72
C ILE A 168 -0.29 -1.49 12.91
N TYR A 169 -1.53 -1.86 12.58
CA TYR A 169 -2.70 -1.01 12.78
C TYR A 169 -2.97 -0.74 14.25
N GLN A 170 -2.89 -1.74 15.11
CA GLN A 170 -3.08 -1.60 16.56
C GLN A 170 -1.97 -0.76 17.18
N PHE A 171 -0.71 -0.97 16.75
CA PHE A 171 0.39 -0.08 17.11
C PHE A 171 0.11 1.38 16.74
N GLN A 172 -0.32 1.63 15.51
CA GLN A 172 -0.67 2.97 15.03
C GLN A 172 -1.85 3.56 15.83
N SER A 173 -2.88 2.75 16.13
CA SER A 173 -4.01 3.14 16.95
C SER A 173 -3.60 3.50 18.38
N PHE A 174 -2.67 2.73 18.96
CA PHE A 174 -2.13 3.03 20.29
C PHE A 174 -1.31 4.32 20.31
N CYS A 175 -0.44 4.54 19.35
CA CYS A 175 0.32 5.79 19.23
C CYS A 175 -0.62 7.00 19.15
N ASN A 176 -1.65 6.93 18.29
CA ASN A 176 -2.66 7.98 18.18
C ASN A 176 -3.45 8.19 19.49
N PHE A 177 -3.74 7.11 20.22
CA PHE A 177 -4.37 7.20 21.53
C PHE A 177 -3.43 7.85 22.55
N ARG A 178 -2.16 7.43 22.59
CA ARG A 178 -1.12 8.00 23.46
C ARG A 178 -0.92 9.50 23.22
N ASP A 179 -1.01 9.95 21.98
CA ASP A 179 -0.76 11.34 21.59
C ASP A 179 -1.94 12.28 21.86
N ARG A 180 -3.16 11.74 22.08
CA ARG A 180 -4.34 12.53 22.45
C ARG A 180 -4.32 12.86 23.93
N THR A 181 -3.70 13.99 24.31
CA THR A 181 -3.55 14.41 25.72
C THR A 181 -4.83 14.94 26.38
N LYS A 182 -5.80 15.44 25.59
CA LYS A 182 -6.96 16.17 26.11
C LYS A 182 -8.04 15.35 26.81
N ASN A 183 -8.05 14.02 26.63
CA ASN A 183 -9.14 13.15 27.10
C ASN A 183 -8.68 12.01 28.01
N LYS A 184 -7.51 12.12 28.66
CA LYS A 184 -6.97 11.09 29.53
C LYS A 184 -7.15 11.43 31.00
N THR A 185 -7.41 10.42 31.78
CA THR A 185 -7.32 10.51 33.23
C THR A 185 -5.86 10.46 33.69
N ASP A 186 -5.54 11.09 34.83
CA ASP A 186 -4.18 11.03 35.40
C ASP A 186 -3.74 9.59 35.69
N ALA A 187 -4.68 8.71 36.01
CA ALA A 187 -4.44 7.27 36.20
C ALA A 187 -3.99 6.57 34.91
N GLU A 188 -4.67 6.84 33.79
CA GLU A 188 -4.28 6.28 32.49
C GLU A 188 -2.91 6.79 32.04
N ALA A 189 -2.61 8.07 32.29
CA ALA A 189 -1.30 8.64 31.99
C ALA A 189 -0.18 7.98 32.81
N ALA A 190 -0.40 7.72 34.10
CA ALA A 190 0.54 7.01 34.95
C ALA A 190 0.77 5.56 34.49
N LEU A 191 -0.31 4.82 34.18
CA LEU A 191 -0.23 3.44 33.67
C LEU A 191 0.54 3.36 32.35
N MET A 192 0.35 4.31 31.42
CA MET A 192 1.10 4.34 30.17
C MET A 192 2.59 4.68 30.38
N GLN A 193 2.92 5.49 31.38
CA GLN A 193 4.30 5.81 31.71
C GLN A 193 5.01 4.62 32.36
N GLU A 194 4.34 3.89 33.24
CA GLU A 194 4.83 2.66 33.85
C GLU A 194 5.08 1.58 32.79
N ASN A 195 4.17 1.43 31.84
CA ASN A 195 4.22 0.44 30.77
C ASN A 195 4.73 1.03 29.44
N SER A 196 5.77 1.83 29.48
CA SER A 196 6.32 2.54 28.30
C SER A 196 6.83 1.63 27.18
N GLN A 197 7.09 0.35 27.49
CA GLN A 197 7.55 -0.64 26.50
C GLN A 197 6.42 -1.24 25.66
N ILE A 198 5.17 -1.19 26.15
CA ILE A 198 4.01 -1.69 25.41
C ILE A 198 3.80 -0.81 24.18
N TRP A 199 3.65 -1.47 23.03
CA TRP A 199 3.53 -0.80 21.73
C TRP A 199 4.66 0.21 21.43
N SER A 200 5.90 -0.09 21.86
CA SER A 200 7.04 0.75 21.50
C SER A 200 7.41 0.55 20.03
N CYS A 201 7.87 1.61 19.37
CA CYS A 201 8.32 1.55 17.98
C CYS A 201 9.45 0.52 17.79
N TYR A 202 10.38 0.45 18.75
CA TYR A 202 11.48 -0.52 18.72
C TYR A 202 11.00 -1.97 18.78
N SER A 203 10.03 -2.25 19.67
CA SER A 203 9.47 -3.61 19.79
C SER A 203 8.80 -4.06 18.50
N VAL A 204 8.00 -3.18 17.88
CA VAL A 204 7.32 -3.48 16.62
C VAL A 204 8.32 -3.72 15.49
N LEU A 205 9.31 -2.85 15.33
CA LEU A 205 10.36 -3.03 14.32
C LEU A 205 11.13 -4.32 14.56
N ASN A 206 11.52 -4.60 15.81
CA ASN A 206 12.28 -5.79 16.17
C ASN A 206 11.53 -7.09 15.82
N VAL A 207 10.24 -7.16 16.09
CA VAL A 207 9.41 -8.32 15.71
C VAL A 207 9.42 -8.54 14.21
N LEU A 208 9.19 -7.49 13.41
CA LEU A 208 9.18 -7.59 11.94
C LEU A 208 10.56 -8.01 11.38
N TYR A 209 11.65 -7.43 11.90
CA TYR A 209 13.00 -7.86 11.51
C TYR A 209 13.31 -9.29 11.94
N SER A 210 12.82 -9.74 13.10
CA SER A 210 13.01 -11.12 13.57
C SER A 210 12.33 -12.12 12.65
N PHE A 211 11.13 -11.85 12.13
CA PHE A 211 10.48 -12.69 11.13
C PHE A 211 11.28 -12.78 9.83
N ILE A 212 11.80 -11.65 9.33
CA ILE A 212 12.63 -11.61 8.13
C ILE A 212 13.90 -12.44 8.33
N GLN A 213 14.56 -12.29 9.47
CA GLN A 213 15.80 -12.99 9.79
C GLN A 213 15.56 -14.49 10.00
N LYS A 214 14.52 -14.86 10.76
CA LYS A 214 14.19 -16.27 11.06
C LYS A 214 13.81 -17.04 9.80
N SER A 215 13.05 -16.42 8.90
CA SER A 215 12.62 -17.00 7.62
C SER A 215 13.71 -17.00 6.54
N ARG A 216 14.79 -16.24 6.71
CA ARG A 216 15.81 -15.98 5.68
C ARG A 216 15.19 -15.54 4.34
N ILE A 217 14.11 -14.77 4.40
CA ILE A 217 13.36 -14.41 3.19
C ILE A 217 14.20 -13.58 2.21
N ASN A 218 15.08 -12.71 2.70
CA ASN A 218 15.94 -11.91 1.84
C ASN A 218 16.92 -12.76 1.04
N GLU A 219 17.49 -13.79 1.67
CA GLU A 219 18.38 -14.75 1.02
C GLU A 219 17.63 -15.59 -0.03
N GLN A 220 16.41 -16.01 0.28
CA GLN A 220 15.54 -16.72 -0.66
C GLN A 220 15.21 -15.86 -1.89
N LEU A 221 14.82 -14.60 -1.68
CA LEU A 221 14.51 -13.67 -2.76
C LEU A 221 15.75 -13.34 -3.60
N LEU A 222 16.90 -13.18 -2.97
CA LEU A 222 18.16 -12.93 -3.66
C LEU A 222 18.59 -14.15 -4.48
N ALA A 223 18.47 -15.37 -3.95
CA ALA A 223 18.70 -16.60 -4.68
C ALA A 223 17.80 -16.70 -5.92
N ASN A 224 16.51 -16.43 -5.77
CA ASN A 224 15.56 -16.41 -6.89
C ASN A 224 15.93 -15.35 -7.95
N LYS A 225 16.35 -14.15 -7.53
CA LYS A 225 16.79 -13.07 -8.44
C LYS A 225 18.02 -13.47 -9.25
N ASN A 226 18.91 -14.26 -8.65
CA ASN A 226 20.12 -14.74 -9.28
C ASN A 226 19.94 -16.08 -10.04
N GLY A 227 18.71 -16.62 -10.10
CA GLY A 227 18.40 -17.89 -10.77
C GLY A 227 18.83 -19.15 -10.00
N GLY A 228 19.12 -19.00 -8.70
CA GLY A 228 19.43 -20.11 -7.78
C GLY A 228 18.19 -20.74 -7.14
N ASP A 229 18.38 -21.83 -6.41
CA ASP A 229 17.29 -22.51 -5.70
C ASP A 229 16.94 -21.76 -4.40
N MET A 230 15.67 -21.38 -4.28
CA MET A 230 15.13 -20.77 -3.06
C MET A 230 15.12 -21.73 -1.86
N THR A 231 15.00 -23.03 -2.11
CA THR A 231 14.89 -24.05 -1.03
C THR A 231 16.20 -24.24 -0.28
N GLU A 232 17.33 -24.18 -0.98
CA GLU A 232 18.65 -24.25 -0.35
C GLU A 232 18.94 -23.01 0.53
N ALA A 233 18.51 -21.83 0.06
CA ALA A 233 18.71 -20.58 0.81
C ALA A 233 17.76 -20.45 2.01
N ALA A 234 16.62 -21.14 2.01
CA ALA A 234 15.58 -21.00 3.02
C ALA A 234 15.98 -21.52 4.41
N GLY A 235 16.79 -22.57 4.47
CA GLY A 235 17.07 -23.28 5.73
C GLY A 235 15.83 -23.97 6.30
N GLU A 236 15.93 -24.45 7.52
CA GLU A 236 14.88 -25.26 8.17
C GLU A 236 13.56 -24.49 8.36
N TYR A 237 13.61 -23.27 8.87
CA TYR A 237 12.42 -22.45 9.12
C TYR A 237 11.85 -21.87 7.83
N GLY A 238 12.67 -21.29 6.99
CA GLY A 238 12.23 -20.61 5.77
C GLY A 238 11.65 -21.54 4.69
N SER A 239 11.87 -22.85 4.81
CA SER A 239 11.23 -23.86 3.96
C SER A 239 9.74 -24.06 4.28
N ARG A 240 9.31 -23.72 5.51
CA ARG A 240 7.90 -23.82 5.92
C ARG A 240 7.08 -22.62 5.41
N PRO A 241 5.88 -22.86 4.84
CA PRO A 241 5.04 -21.81 4.30
C PRO A 241 4.74 -20.68 5.30
N LEU A 242 4.44 -21.03 6.56
CA LEU A 242 4.18 -20.08 7.64
C LEU A 242 5.31 -19.03 7.77
N TYR A 243 6.52 -19.47 7.97
CA TYR A 243 7.67 -18.58 8.18
C TYR A 243 8.01 -17.78 6.92
N LYS A 244 7.98 -18.45 5.76
CA LYS A 244 8.22 -17.80 4.47
C LYS A 244 7.27 -16.64 4.24
N MET A 245 5.97 -16.86 4.46
CA MET A 245 4.95 -15.82 4.22
C MET A 245 4.96 -14.73 5.29
N LEU A 246 5.14 -15.07 6.57
CA LEU A 246 5.29 -14.06 7.64
C LEU A 246 6.54 -13.21 7.43
N GLY A 247 7.66 -13.78 7.03
CA GLY A 247 8.86 -13.03 6.69
C GLY A 247 8.64 -12.09 5.50
N TYR A 248 7.98 -12.59 4.47
CA TYR A 248 7.65 -11.79 3.29
C TYR A 248 6.70 -10.63 3.62
N PHE A 249 5.61 -10.90 4.35
CA PHE A 249 4.67 -9.86 4.77
C PHE A 249 5.30 -8.88 5.76
N SER A 250 6.28 -9.32 6.56
CA SER A 250 7.03 -8.44 7.45
C SER A 250 7.89 -7.44 6.69
N ILE A 251 8.44 -7.78 5.51
CA ILE A 251 9.10 -6.79 4.64
C ILE A 251 8.12 -5.68 4.26
N ILE A 252 6.92 -6.03 3.81
CA ILE A 252 5.89 -5.06 3.44
C ILE A 252 5.40 -4.27 4.66
N GLY A 253 5.28 -4.94 5.80
CA GLY A 253 5.02 -4.30 7.08
C GLY A 253 6.06 -3.24 7.45
N LEU A 254 7.35 -3.52 7.23
CA LEU A 254 8.43 -2.53 7.44
C LEU A 254 8.34 -1.36 6.46
N VAL A 255 8.01 -1.59 5.18
CA VAL A 255 7.75 -0.49 4.23
C VAL A 255 6.67 0.44 4.78
N ARG A 256 5.57 -0.13 5.30
CA ARG A 256 4.50 0.65 5.93
C ARG A 256 4.99 1.42 7.15
N VAL A 257 5.67 0.76 8.09
CA VAL A 257 6.14 1.41 9.34
C VAL A 257 7.14 2.53 9.05
N HIS A 258 8.11 2.31 8.15
CA HIS A 258 9.07 3.35 7.76
C HIS A 258 8.38 4.55 7.08
N CYS A 259 7.37 4.32 6.23
CA CYS A 259 6.58 5.42 5.67
C CYS A 259 5.80 6.18 6.76
N LEU A 260 5.26 5.49 7.77
CA LEU A 260 4.57 6.13 8.89
C LEU A 260 5.52 6.98 9.76
N LEU A 261 6.78 6.58 9.84
CA LEU A 261 7.83 7.31 10.56
C LEU A 261 8.49 8.42 9.72
N GLY A 262 8.18 8.51 8.42
CA GLY A 262 8.74 9.51 7.51
C GLY A 262 10.09 9.14 6.90
N ASP A 263 10.55 7.90 7.03
CA ASP A 263 11.78 7.41 6.41
C ASP A 263 11.48 6.68 5.09
N TYR A 264 11.31 7.45 4.03
CA TYR A 264 10.93 6.93 2.72
C TYR A 264 12.06 6.21 1.99
N VAL A 265 13.31 6.59 2.26
CA VAL A 265 14.48 5.95 1.66
C VAL A 265 14.62 4.52 2.19
N LEU A 266 14.54 4.36 3.52
CA LEU A 266 14.62 3.04 4.12
C LEU A 266 13.41 2.18 3.74
N ALA A 267 12.20 2.78 3.64
CA ALA A 267 11.01 2.09 3.15
C ALA A 267 11.23 1.46 1.78
N LEU A 268 11.74 2.21 0.80
CA LEU A 268 12.04 1.67 -0.53
C LEU A 268 13.19 0.66 -0.53
N LYS A 269 14.18 0.84 0.35
CA LYS A 269 15.30 -0.09 0.50
C LYS A 269 14.85 -1.48 0.98
N MET A 270 13.81 -1.55 1.80
CA MET A 270 13.25 -2.84 2.23
C MET A 270 12.77 -3.68 1.04
N MET A 271 12.40 -3.04 -0.07
CA MET A 271 11.93 -3.71 -1.29
C MET A 271 13.04 -4.12 -2.27
N ASP A 272 14.32 -3.99 -1.93
CA ASP A 272 15.45 -4.21 -2.86
C ASP A 272 15.45 -5.59 -3.53
N ASN A 273 14.96 -6.60 -2.83
CA ASN A 273 14.90 -7.98 -3.34
C ASN A 273 13.53 -8.35 -3.93
N ILE A 274 12.55 -7.43 -3.89
CA ILE A 274 11.20 -7.64 -4.40
C ILE A 274 11.03 -6.87 -5.69
N ASP A 275 10.73 -7.56 -6.78
CA ASP A 275 10.44 -6.94 -8.07
C ASP A 275 8.94 -6.67 -8.18
N LEU A 276 8.58 -5.39 -8.35
CA LEU A 276 7.18 -4.98 -8.50
C LEU A 276 6.58 -5.37 -9.87
N ASN A 277 7.42 -5.64 -10.87
CA ASN A 277 6.98 -5.96 -12.23
C ASN A 277 6.82 -7.46 -12.48
N LYS A 278 7.27 -8.33 -11.57
CA LYS A 278 7.12 -9.79 -11.67
C LYS A 278 5.97 -10.27 -10.79
N LYS A 279 5.50 -11.51 -11.06
CA LYS A 279 4.55 -12.21 -10.17
C LYS A 279 5.15 -12.32 -8.76
N ALA A 280 4.85 -11.37 -7.90
CA ALA A 280 5.34 -11.35 -6.54
C ALA A 280 4.35 -12.05 -5.60
N MET A 281 4.85 -12.58 -4.48
CA MET A 281 4.00 -13.31 -3.53
C MET A 281 2.91 -12.44 -2.90
N PHE A 282 3.12 -11.11 -2.82
CA PHE A 282 2.10 -10.18 -2.31
C PHE A 282 0.84 -10.12 -3.21
N ALA A 283 0.98 -10.40 -4.49
CA ALA A 283 -0.15 -10.36 -5.42
C ALA A 283 -1.20 -11.44 -5.14
N ARG A 284 -0.83 -12.52 -4.42
CA ARG A 284 -1.77 -13.56 -3.98
C ARG A 284 -2.78 -13.08 -2.94
N VAL A 285 -2.48 -11.97 -2.26
CA VAL A 285 -3.34 -11.36 -1.24
C VAL A 285 -3.65 -9.94 -1.68
N THR A 286 -4.83 -9.69 -2.22
CA THR A 286 -5.22 -8.39 -2.80
C THR A 286 -5.00 -7.20 -1.86
N PRO A 287 -5.38 -7.22 -0.58
CA PRO A 287 -5.09 -6.12 0.33
C PRO A 287 -3.60 -5.84 0.52
N CYS A 288 -2.78 -6.89 0.53
CA CYS A 288 -1.32 -6.77 0.60
C CYS A 288 -0.77 -6.08 -0.66
N HIS A 289 -1.24 -6.50 -1.84
CA HIS A 289 -0.89 -5.88 -3.12
C HIS A 289 -1.20 -4.39 -3.13
N VAL A 290 -2.44 -4.02 -2.82
CA VAL A 290 -2.89 -2.61 -2.80
C VAL A 290 -2.09 -1.78 -1.78
N THR A 291 -1.85 -2.35 -0.59
CA THR A 291 -1.07 -1.70 0.46
C THR A 291 0.38 -1.46 0.05
N THR A 292 1.01 -2.44 -0.59
CA THR A 292 2.40 -2.33 -1.09
C THR A 292 2.53 -1.17 -2.06
N TYR A 293 1.68 -1.12 -3.09
CA TYR A 293 1.73 -0.06 -4.09
C TYR A 293 1.38 1.32 -3.53
N TYR A 294 0.45 1.39 -2.57
CA TYR A 294 0.13 2.64 -1.89
C TYR A 294 1.34 3.24 -1.18
N TYR A 295 2.04 2.45 -0.36
CA TYR A 295 3.19 2.95 0.41
C TYR A 295 4.43 3.19 -0.47
N VAL A 296 4.70 2.34 -1.46
CA VAL A 296 5.79 2.57 -2.43
C VAL A 296 5.53 3.83 -3.26
N GLY A 297 4.32 4.00 -3.78
CA GLY A 297 3.93 5.20 -4.53
C GLY A 297 4.00 6.47 -3.68
N PHE A 298 3.54 6.40 -2.42
CA PHE A 298 3.64 7.50 -1.47
C PHE A 298 5.10 7.86 -1.13
N ALA A 299 5.96 6.86 -0.91
CA ALA A 299 7.39 7.07 -0.69
C ALA A 299 8.06 7.76 -1.88
N TYR A 300 7.76 7.32 -3.11
CA TYR A 300 8.25 7.98 -4.32
C TYR A 300 7.79 9.44 -4.42
N MET A 301 6.52 9.73 -4.11
CA MET A 301 5.99 11.10 -4.11
C MET A 301 6.74 11.99 -3.12
N MET A 302 6.96 11.52 -1.88
CA MET A 302 7.68 12.28 -0.85
C MET A 302 9.18 12.45 -1.17
N LEU A 303 9.77 11.52 -1.92
CA LEU A 303 11.12 11.64 -2.48
C LEU A 303 11.18 12.50 -3.75
N ARG A 304 10.08 13.15 -4.13
CA ARG A 304 9.95 14.01 -5.33
C ARG A 304 10.16 13.27 -6.66
N ARG A 305 9.99 11.94 -6.65
CA ARG A 305 10.05 11.07 -7.83
C ARG A 305 8.64 10.88 -8.40
N TYR A 306 8.02 11.99 -8.83
CA TYR A 306 6.61 12.00 -9.25
C TYR A 306 6.33 11.08 -10.44
N ALA A 307 7.27 10.96 -11.39
CA ALA A 307 7.10 10.06 -12.54
C ALA A 307 7.00 8.58 -12.12
N ASP A 308 7.79 8.16 -11.12
CA ASP A 308 7.73 6.80 -10.57
C ASP A 308 6.47 6.58 -9.75
N ALA A 309 6.06 7.57 -8.96
CA ALA A 309 4.81 7.54 -8.22
C ALA A 309 3.59 7.38 -9.16
N ILE A 310 3.55 8.14 -10.27
CA ILE A 310 2.50 8.03 -11.29
C ILE A 310 2.44 6.62 -11.87
N ARG A 311 3.60 6.03 -12.22
CA ARG A 311 3.69 4.67 -12.74
C ARG A 311 3.12 3.66 -11.75
N VAL A 312 3.56 3.72 -10.49
CA VAL A 312 3.13 2.80 -9.42
C VAL A 312 1.62 2.92 -9.17
N PHE A 313 1.10 4.14 -9.00
CA PHE A 313 -0.34 4.35 -8.78
C PHE A 313 -1.18 3.92 -9.98
N SER A 314 -0.75 4.24 -11.20
CA SER A 314 -1.48 3.84 -12.41
C SER A 314 -1.58 2.33 -12.57
N THR A 315 -0.49 1.60 -12.27
CA THR A 315 -0.47 0.13 -12.34
C THR A 315 -1.51 -0.48 -11.40
N VAL A 316 -1.47 -0.11 -10.11
CA VAL A 316 -2.40 -0.70 -9.13
C VAL A 316 -3.84 -0.24 -9.31
N LEU A 317 -4.07 1.00 -9.75
CA LEU A 317 -5.43 1.47 -10.04
C LEU A 317 -6.04 0.73 -11.23
N SER A 318 -5.26 0.44 -12.27
CA SER A 318 -5.69 -0.43 -13.38
C SER A 318 -6.02 -1.85 -12.89
N PHE A 319 -5.22 -2.40 -11.97
CA PHE A 319 -5.50 -3.69 -11.35
C PHE A 319 -6.81 -3.66 -10.56
N ILE A 320 -7.02 -2.67 -9.67
CA ILE A 320 -8.24 -2.53 -8.87
C ILE A 320 -9.47 -2.42 -9.78
N GLN A 321 -9.39 -1.68 -10.88
CA GLN A 321 -10.51 -1.54 -11.82
C GLN A 321 -10.87 -2.88 -12.47
N ARG A 322 -9.88 -3.63 -12.95
CA ARG A 322 -10.09 -4.94 -13.58
C ARG A 322 -10.65 -5.96 -12.58
N THR A 323 -10.18 -5.95 -11.35
CA THR A 323 -10.59 -6.92 -10.32
C THR A 323 -11.84 -6.50 -9.54
N LYS A 324 -12.39 -5.30 -9.79
CA LYS A 324 -13.55 -4.76 -9.05
C LYS A 324 -14.74 -5.72 -9.01
N GLN A 325 -15.04 -6.40 -10.10
CA GLN A 325 -16.17 -7.33 -10.18
C GLN A 325 -16.02 -8.54 -9.25
N TYR A 326 -14.78 -9.04 -9.11
CA TYR A 326 -14.48 -10.21 -8.30
C TYR A 326 -14.45 -9.92 -6.80
N HIS A 327 -14.10 -8.70 -6.42
CA HIS A 327 -13.98 -8.31 -5.00
C HIS A 327 -15.23 -7.61 -4.44
N SER A 328 -16.24 -7.31 -5.27
CA SER A 328 -17.43 -6.56 -4.85
C SER A 328 -18.24 -7.22 -3.71
N ARG A 329 -18.05 -8.51 -3.48
CA ARG A 329 -18.69 -9.27 -2.40
C ARG A 329 -17.78 -9.60 -1.21
N SER A 330 -16.50 -9.20 -1.27
CA SER A 330 -15.55 -9.40 -0.18
C SER A 330 -15.75 -8.34 0.91
N TYR A 331 -15.62 -8.71 2.17
CA TYR A 331 -15.62 -7.76 3.30
C TYR A 331 -14.50 -6.72 3.21
N GLN A 332 -13.46 -7.00 2.42
CA GLN A 332 -12.33 -6.09 2.19
C GLN A 332 -12.60 -5.05 1.09
N PHE A 333 -13.73 -5.15 0.38
CA PHE A 333 -14.04 -4.27 -0.74
C PHE A 333 -13.99 -2.79 -0.39
N ASP A 334 -14.60 -2.41 0.74
CA ASP A 334 -14.64 -1.01 1.19
C ASP A 334 -13.25 -0.47 1.53
N GLN A 335 -12.38 -1.31 2.10
CA GLN A 335 -11.00 -0.92 2.40
C GLN A 335 -10.18 -0.71 1.12
N ILE A 336 -10.34 -1.61 0.13
CA ILE A 336 -9.67 -1.51 -1.17
C ILE A 336 -10.18 -0.27 -1.92
N ALA A 337 -11.50 -0.03 -1.92
CA ALA A 337 -12.11 1.14 -2.55
C ALA A 337 -11.59 2.44 -1.93
N LYS A 338 -11.56 2.54 -0.59
CA LYS A 338 -11.03 3.69 0.13
C LYS A 338 -9.55 3.94 -0.18
N LYS A 339 -8.73 2.89 -0.24
CA LYS A 339 -7.32 2.99 -0.65
C LYS A 339 -7.20 3.45 -2.11
N GLY A 340 -8.06 2.95 -2.99
CA GLY A 340 -8.16 3.40 -4.37
C GLY A 340 -8.43 4.90 -4.48
N ASP A 341 -9.40 5.43 -3.73
CA ASP A 341 -9.71 6.87 -3.71
C ASP A 341 -8.54 7.71 -3.18
N GLN A 342 -7.84 7.24 -2.14
CA GLN A 342 -6.61 7.89 -1.67
C GLN A 342 -5.53 7.92 -2.76
N MET A 343 -5.32 6.81 -3.48
CA MET A 343 -4.34 6.75 -4.57
C MET A 343 -4.71 7.63 -5.76
N TYR A 344 -6.00 7.79 -6.09
CA TYR A 344 -6.43 8.75 -7.10
C TYR A 344 -6.14 10.20 -6.69
N ALA A 345 -6.32 10.56 -5.42
CA ALA A 345 -5.96 11.87 -4.90
C ALA A 345 -4.44 12.14 -4.99
N LEU A 346 -3.61 11.16 -4.59
CA LEU A 346 -2.15 11.25 -4.74
C LEU A 346 -1.72 11.31 -6.21
N LEU A 347 -2.37 10.55 -7.08
CA LEU A 347 -2.14 10.60 -8.52
C LEU A 347 -2.49 11.97 -9.10
N ALA A 348 -3.59 12.61 -8.64
CA ALA A 348 -3.94 13.98 -9.05
C ALA A 348 -2.83 14.97 -8.70
N ILE A 349 -2.30 14.91 -7.47
CA ILE A 349 -1.16 15.72 -7.04
C ILE A 349 0.06 15.48 -7.95
N CYS A 350 0.44 14.23 -8.17
CA CYS A 350 1.60 13.88 -8.98
C CYS A 350 1.47 14.34 -10.44
N ILE A 351 0.28 14.22 -11.03
CA ILE A 351 0.00 14.67 -12.41
C ILE A 351 0.00 16.21 -12.53
N ALA A 352 -0.46 16.92 -11.51
CA ALA A 352 -0.38 18.38 -11.50
C ALA A 352 1.07 18.86 -11.48
N LEU A 353 1.95 18.19 -10.73
CA LEU A 353 3.37 18.53 -10.62
C LEU A 353 4.23 18.00 -11.78
N CYS A 354 3.89 16.84 -12.33
CA CYS A 354 4.60 16.18 -13.43
C CYS A 354 3.60 15.69 -14.48
N PRO A 355 3.12 16.57 -15.38
CA PRO A 355 2.14 16.20 -16.38
C PRO A 355 2.69 15.12 -17.34
N THR A 356 2.14 13.92 -17.23
CA THR A 356 2.48 12.75 -18.08
C THR A 356 1.22 12.18 -18.70
N ARG A 357 1.38 11.44 -19.80
CA ARG A 357 0.26 10.75 -20.43
C ARG A 357 -0.09 9.51 -19.61
N LEU A 358 -1.33 9.41 -19.20
CA LEU A 358 -1.92 8.25 -18.55
C LEU A 358 -2.65 7.37 -19.56
N ASP A 359 -2.97 6.15 -19.13
CA ASP A 359 -3.93 5.30 -19.80
C ASP A 359 -5.32 5.98 -19.81
N GLU A 360 -6.08 5.82 -20.91
CA GLU A 360 -7.33 6.54 -21.12
C GLU A 360 -8.36 6.25 -20.03
N ASN A 361 -8.46 5.01 -19.57
CA ASN A 361 -9.38 4.62 -18.51
C ASN A 361 -9.05 5.31 -17.17
N ILE A 362 -7.78 5.32 -16.80
CA ILE A 362 -7.31 5.99 -15.56
C ILE A 362 -7.49 7.50 -15.69
N HIS A 363 -7.17 8.07 -16.86
CA HIS A 363 -7.33 9.50 -17.11
C HIS A 363 -8.80 9.93 -17.02
N SER A 364 -9.73 9.17 -17.60
CA SER A 364 -11.16 9.45 -17.55
C SER A 364 -11.67 9.45 -16.10
N GLN A 365 -11.33 8.43 -15.32
CA GLN A 365 -11.74 8.35 -13.91
C GLN A 365 -11.09 9.41 -13.02
N LEU A 366 -9.81 9.72 -13.27
CA LEU A 366 -9.13 10.81 -12.57
C LEU A 366 -9.82 12.14 -12.83
N ARG A 367 -10.22 12.38 -14.08
CA ARG A 367 -10.93 13.59 -14.50
C ARG A 367 -12.34 13.67 -13.92
N GLU A 368 -13.04 12.55 -13.85
CA GLU A 368 -14.37 12.46 -13.23
C GLU A 368 -14.31 12.78 -11.74
N LYS A 369 -13.35 12.19 -11.01
CA LYS A 369 -13.24 12.36 -9.56
C LYS A 369 -12.58 13.66 -9.11
N TYR A 370 -11.54 14.11 -9.82
CA TYR A 370 -10.66 15.22 -9.40
C TYR A 370 -10.42 16.27 -10.49
N GLY A 371 -11.29 16.34 -11.51
CA GLY A 371 -11.13 17.30 -12.62
C GLY A 371 -11.16 18.76 -12.18
N GLU A 372 -12.02 19.11 -11.24
CA GLU A 372 -12.11 20.46 -10.68
C GLU A 372 -10.85 20.81 -9.87
N GLN A 373 -10.39 19.89 -9.01
CA GLN A 373 -9.18 20.06 -8.22
C GLN A 373 -7.92 20.18 -9.11
N LEU A 374 -7.82 19.38 -10.16
CA LEU A 374 -6.74 19.48 -11.15
C LEU A 374 -6.73 20.85 -11.83
N PHE A 375 -7.90 21.37 -12.17
CA PHE A 375 -8.01 22.71 -12.75
C PHE A 375 -7.61 23.81 -11.76
N LYS A 376 -8.04 23.72 -10.48
CA LYS A 376 -7.66 24.67 -9.42
C LYS A 376 -6.17 24.63 -9.12
N MET A 377 -5.54 23.44 -9.11
CA MET A 377 -4.09 23.30 -8.92
C MET A 377 -3.24 23.93 -10.04
N GLN A 378 -3.83 24.16 -11.21
CA GLN A 378 -3.17 24.87 -12.32
C GLN A 378 -3.30 26.39 -12.24
N LYS A 379 -4.23 26.91 -11.42
CA LYS A 379 -4.46 28.35 -11.20
C LYS A 379 -3.87 28.75 -9.87
N SER A 380 -3.06 29.80 -9.83
CA SER A 380 -2.21 30.16 -8.70
C SER A 380 -2.91 30.55 -7.40
N GLU A 381 -4.12 31.10 -7.40
CA GLU A 381 -4.72 31.73 -6.20
C GLU A 381 -5.24 30.73 -5.16
N GLU A 382 -5.80 29.59 -5.58
CA GLU A 382 -6.38 28.59 -4.66
C GLU A 382 -5.59 27.28 -4.63
N SER A 383 -4.52 27.16 -5.38
CA SER A 383 -3.83 25.89 -5.60
C SER A 383 -3.24 25.29 -4.32
N LEU A 384 -2.67 26.11 -3.44
CA LEU A 384 -2.07 25.64 -2.18
C LEU A 384 -3.07 24.93 -1.27
N LEU A 385 -4.28 25.50 -1.14
CA LEU A 385 -5.34 24.89 -0.31
C LEU A 385 -5.75 23.52 -0.86
N VAL A 386 -5.89 23.39 -2.18
CA VAL A 386 -6.24 22.13 -2.82
C VAL A 386 -5.15 21.07 -2.60
N TYR A 387 -3.86 21.43 -2.68
CA TYR A 387 -2.77 20.52 -2.36
C TYR A 387 -2.81 20.07 -0.90
N ILE A 388 -3.08 20.97 0.04
CA ILE A 388 -3.22 20.64 1.47
C ILE A 388 -4.37 19.67 1.68
N ASP A 389 -5.55 19.95 1.13
CA ASP A 389 -6.75 19.12 1.30
C ASP A 389 -6.55 17.72 0.73
N LEU A 390 -6.03 17.60 -0.49
CA LEU A 390 -5.76 16.31 -1.12
C LEU A 390 -4.67 15.52 -0.37
N PHE A 391 -3.62 16.20 0.09
CA PHE A 391 -2.57 15.54 0.87
C PHE A 391 -3.12 15.03 2.21
N GLN A 392 -3.85 15.84 2.96
CA GLN A 392 -4.45 15.45 4.25
C GLN A 392 -5.44 14.29 4.11
N PHE A 393 -6.22 14.27 3.03
CA PHE A 393 -7.14 13.17 2.74
C PHE A 393 -6.40 11.87 2.43
N ALA A 394 -5.31 11.93 1.66
CA ALA A 394 -4.70 10.76 1.04
C ALA A 394 -3.43 10.26 1.72
N CYS A 395 -2.77 11.07 2.56
CA CYS A 395 -1.54 10.67 3.25
C CYS A 395 -1.80 9.61 4.33
N PRO A 396 -0.78 8.79 4.67
CA PRO A 396 -0.85 7.93 5.83
C PRO A 396 -0.91 8.73 7.14
N LYS A 397 -1.42 8.10 8.20
CA LYS A 397 -1.41 8.70 9.54
C LYS A 397 -0.03 8.53 10.15
N PHE A 398 0.80 9.57 10.03
CA PHE A 398 2.17 9.56 10.52
C PHE A 398 2.26 9.34 12.04
N LEU A 399 3.37 8.76 12.47
CA LEU A 399 3.64 8.41 13.85
C LEU A 399 4.80 9.25 14.39
N SER A 400 4.73 9.57 15.69
CA SER A 400 5.84 10.16 16.43
C SER A 400 6.45 9.11 17.36
N PRO A 401 7.73 8.74 17.18
CA PRO A 401 8.39 7.78 18.08
C PRO A 401 8.49 8.29 19.52
N SER A 402 8.56 9.61 19.71
CA SER A 402 8.82 10.25 21.01
C SER A 402 7.58 10.51 21.86
N GLY A 403 6.38 10.15 21.39
CA GLY A 403 5.14 10.34 22.15
C GLY A 403 4.67 11.78 22.32
N LYS A 404 5.31 12.75 21.66
CA LYS A 404 4.91 14.17 21.61
C LYS A 404 4.22 14.49 20.28
N GLY A 405 3.26 13.72 19.91
CA GLY A 405 2.81 13.38 18.58
C GLY A 405 1.93 14.35 17.83
N ALA A 406 1.60 15.55 18.31
CA ALA A 406 0.76 16.46 17.50
C ALA A 406 1.44 16.90 16.18
N ASP A 407 2.76 16.78 16.10
CA ASP A 407 3.55 17.46 15.08
C ASP A 407 3.99 16.58 13.90
N ALA A 408 3.92 15.25 14.00
CA ALA A 408 4.40 14.37 12.94
C ALA A 408 3.69 14.63 11.60
N HIS A 409 2.37 14.72 11.62
CA HIS A 409 1.57 15.01 10.42
C HIS A 409 1.85 16.43 9.88
N GLN A 410 1.91 17.43 10.77
CA GLN A 410 2.19 18.80 10.35
C GLN A 410 3.60 18.98 9.81
N ASN A 411 4.60 18.27 10.38
CA ASN A 411 5.96 18.29 9.87
C ASN A 411 6.05 17.70 8.47
N GLN A 412 5.40 16.55 8.21
CA GLN A 412 5.37 15.98 6.87
C GLN A 412 4.62 16.86 5.88
N LEU A 413 3.52 17.48 6.29
CA LEU A 413 2.79 18.45 5.48
C LEU A 413 3.67 19.66 5.15
N LYS A 414 4.40 20.23 6.13
CA LYS A 414 5.33 21.35 5.89
C LYS A 414 6.42 20.99 4.88
N VAL A 415 7.04 19.80 5.03
CA VAL A 415 8.06 19.31 4.08
C VAL A 415 7.48 19.19 2.68
N PHE A 416 6.28 18.63 2.54
CA PHE A 416 5.60 18.53 1.27
C PHE A 416 5.27 19.91 0.69
N MET A 417 4.64 20.80 1.48
CA MET A 417 4.23 22.13 1.03
C MET A 417 5.41 23.03 0.66
N SER A 418 6.55 22.91 1.34
CA SER A 418 7.75 23.66 0.97
C SER A 418 8.25 23.36 -0.44
N ASP A 419 8.03 22.13 -0.93
CA ASP A 419 8.35 21.76 -2.31
C ASP A 419 7.29 22.27 -3.32
N ILE A 420 6.03 22.32 -2.90
CA ILE A 420 4.93 22.84 -3.72
C ILE A 420 5.06 24.35 -3.93
N ASP A 421 5.35 25.11 -2.86
CA ASP A 421 5.50 26.57 -2.93
C ASP A 421 6.52 27.00 -4.00
N ILE A 422 7.62 26.27 -4.09
CA ILE A 422 8.67 26.53 -5.09
C ILE A 422 8.16 26.30 -6.52
N GLN A 423 7.18 25.42 -6.70
CA GLN A 423 6.70 24.95 -8.00
C GLN A 423 5.38 25.58 -8.44
N ILE A 424 4.74 26.37 -7.61
CA ILE A 424 3.36 26.84 -7.83
C ILE A 424 3.18 27.62 -9.13
N ASN A 425 4.17 28.42 -9.52
CA ASN A 425 4.15 29.25 -10.73
C ASN A 425 4.58 28.52 -12.00
N LEU A 426 5.14 27.30 -11.88
CA LEU A 426 5.67 26.56 -13.03
C LEU A 426 4.61 26.21 -14.10
N PRO A 427 3.36 25.84 -13.78
CA PRO A 427 2.33 25.60 -14.79
C PRO A 427 2.04 26.84 -15.65
N THR A 428 1.97 28.02 -15.03
CA THR A 428 1.76 29.30 -15.72
C THR A 428 2.95 29.62 -16.61
N LEU A 429 4.17 29.54 -16.09
CA LEU A 429 5.41 29.73 -16.86
C LEU A 429 5.48 28.76 -18.05
N ARG A 430 5.15 27.49 -17.85
CA ARG A 430 5.10 26.50 -18.93
C ARG A 430 4.09 26.85 -20.02
N SER A 431 2.94 27.40 -19.65
CA SER A 431 1.92 27.83 -20.62
C SER A 431 2.42 28.94 -21.53
N PHE A 432 3.11 29.94 -20.97
CA PHE A 432 3.74 31.00 -21.75
C PHE A 432 4.87 30.46 -22.66
N MET A 433 5.70 29.54 -22.15
CA MET A 433 6.78 28.95 -22.92
C MET A 433 6.27 28.14 -24.13
N LYS A 434 5.07 27.60 -24.08
CA LYS A 434 4.47 26.88 -25.23
C LYS A 434 3.97 27.79 -26.35
N LEU A 435 3.81 29.06 -26.09
CA LEU A 435 3.30 30.02 -27.08
C LEU A 435 4.40 30.62 -27.97
N TYR A 436 5.67 30.53 -27.54
CA TYR A 436 6.76 31.23 -28.17
C TYR A 436 7.94 30.29 -28.45
N THR A 437 8.68 30.56 -29.51
CA THR A 437 9.95 29.87 -29.81
C THR A 437 11.14 30.58 -29.19
N SER A 438 11.06 31.91 -29.02
CA SER A 438 12.04 32.71 -28.31
C SER A 438 11.39 33.94 -27.68
N MET A 439 11.86 34.34 -26.49
CA MET A 439 11.33 35.51 -25.78
C MET A 439 12.41 36.13 -24.89
N GLY A 440 12.49 37.46 -24.87
CA GLY A 440 13.35 38.20 -23.92
C GLY A 440 12.82 38.07 -22.49
N ILE A 441 13.74 37.98 -21.52
CA ILE A 441 13.44 37.82 -20.09
C ILE A 441 12.57 38.97 -19.61
N ASP A 442 12.90 40.23 -19.90
CA ASP A 442 12.15 41.41 -19.44
C ASP A 442 10.70 41.42 -19.96
N LYS A 443 10.47 40.91 -21.17
CA LYS A 443 9.14 40.78 -21.74
C LYS A 443 8.34 39.70 -21.06
N LEU A 444 8.95 38.56 -20.76
CA LEU A 444 8.31 37.46 -20.06
C LEU A 444 8.03 37.83 -18.60
N ALA A 445 8.94 38.55 -17.94
CA ALA A 445 8.77 39.06 -16.59
C ALA A 445 7.57 40.02 -16.48
N LYS A 446 7.42 40.92 -17.46
CA LYS A 446 6.24 41.79 -17.52
C LYS A 446 4.91 41.06 -17.74
N PHE A 447 4.90 39.97 -18.49
CA PHE A 447 3.69 39.16 -18.67
C PHE A 447 3.31 38.36 -17.40
N LEU A 448 4.27 38.01 -16.58
CA LEU A 448 4.06 37.29 -15.33
C LEU A 448 3.93 38.23 -14.13
N GLU A 449 4.09 39.56 -14.33
CA GLU A 449 4.07 40.59 -13.28
C GLU A 449 5.07 40.36 -12.15
N ILE A 450 6.26 39.84 -12.50
CA ILE A 450 7.36 39.53 -11.57
C ILE A 450 8.64 40.25 -11.98
N ASP A 451 9.61 40.33 -11.07
CA ASP A 451 10.92 40.88 -11.38
C ASP A 451 11.76 39.95 -12.28
N SER A 452 12.66 40.54 -13.11
CA SER A 452 13.51 39.78 -14.04
C SER A 452 14.45 38.79 -13.32
N GLU A 453 14.94 39.11 -12.13
CA GLU A 453 15.80 38.21 -11.35
C GLU A 453 14.99 37.06 -10.71
N GLU A 454 13.79 37.35 -10.26
CA GLU A 454 12.86 36.33 -9.79
C GLU A 454 12.50 35.37 -10.92
N LEU A 455 12.22 35.90 -12.14
CA LEU A 455 11.97 35.06 -13.32
C LEU A 455 13.14 34.14 -13.65
N LYS A 456 14.38 34.63 -13.57
CA LYS A 456 15.59 33.80 -13.78
C LYS A 456 15.62 32.64 -12.77
N THR A 457 15.28 32.93 -11.51
CA THR A 457 15.20 31.88 -10.46
C THR A 457 14.11 30.87 -10.80
N GLN A 458 12.91 31.29 -11.18
CA GLN A 458 11.82 30.40 -11.59
C GLN A 458 12.16 29.58 -12.83
N LEU A 459 12.87 30.14 -13.80
CA LEU A 459 13.39 29.41 -14.97
C LEU A 459 14.38 28.33 -14.57
N LEU A 460 15.31 28.60 -13.64
CA LEU A 460 16.24 27.58 -13.11
C LEU A 460 15.49 26.45 -12.38
N ILE A 461 14.50 26.79 -11.57
CA ILE A 461 13.64 25.81 -10.89
C ILE A 461 12.90 24.96 -11.94
N PHE A 462 12.30 25.58 -12.95
CA PHE A 462 11.63 24.87 -14.04
C PHE A 462 12.58 23.91 -14.75
N LYS A 463 13.82 24.35 -15.06
CA LYS A 463 14.83 23.52 -15.70
C LYS A 463 15.22 22.30 -14.87
N GLN A 464 15.38 22.47 -13.56
CA GLN A 464 15.63 21.36 -12.64
C GLN A 464 14.43 20.42 -12.50
N LYS A 465 13.22 20.95 -12.31
CA LYS A 465 12.00 20.17 -12.15
C LYS A 465 11.54 19.49 -13.44
N SER A 466 11.95 19.98 -14.62
CA SER A 466 11.69 19.34 -15.91
C SER A 466 12.47 18.03 -16.11
N ARG A 467 13.42 17.74 -15.25
CA ARG A 467 14.15 16.48 -15.19
C ARG A 467 13.88 15.81 -13.86
N GLN A 468 13.56 14.53 -13.87
CA GLN A 468 13.34 13.76 -12.66
C GLN A 468 14.23 12.52 -12.65
N TYR A 469 14.63 12.14 -11.45
CA TYR A 469 15.25 10.85 -11.22
C TYR A 469 14.16 9.79 -11.37
N LYS A 470 14.27 8.98 -12.41
CA LYS A 470 13.27 7.99 -12.79
C LYS A 470 13.88 6.61 -12.78
N TRP A 471 13.15 5.65 -12.22
CA TRP A 471 13.54 4.25 -12.25
C TRP A 471 13.56 3.72 -13.70
N VAL A 472 14.60 3.01 -14.05
CA VAL A 472 14.79 2.34 -15.34
C VAL A 472 14.84 0.83 -15.11
N GLU A 473 15.80 0.39 -14.28
CA GLU A 473 15.98 -1.01 -13.90
C GLU A 473 16.72 -1.11 -12.56
N GLY A 474 16.80 -2.31 -11.98
CA GLY A 474 17.50 -2.55 -10.72
C GLY A 474 16.62 -2.27 -9.50
N ASN A 475 17.23 -1.84 -8.41
CA ASN A 475 16.55 -1.57 -7.14
C ASN A 475 15.68 -0.31 -7.24
N LEU A 476 14.62 -0.22 -6.44
CA LEU A 476 13.65 0.89 -6.50
C LEU A 476 14.26 2.28 -6.26
N LEU A 477 15.36 2.36 -5.51
CA LEU A 477 16.09 3.61 -5.30
C LEU A 477 16.97 4.01 -6.49
N GLN A 478 17.33 3.07 -7.35
CA GLN A 478 18.14 3.33 -8.54
C GLN A 478 17.32 4.05 -9.61
N GLY A 479 18.01 4.67 -10.56
CA GLY A 479 17.37 5.35 -11.67
C GLY A 479 18.33 6.30 -12.39
N GLU A 480 17.80 7.03 -13.34
CA GLU A 480 18.52 8.01 -14.15
C GLU A 480 17.76 9.33 -14.21
N TYR A 481 18.49 10.43 -14.36
CA TYR A 481 17.89 11.74 -14.59
C TYR A 481 17.39 11.85 -16.02
N LEU A 482 16.08 11.70 -16.19
CA LEU A 482 15.42 11.75 -17.50
C LEU A 482 14.52 13.00 -17.62
N PRO A 483 14.41 13.59 -18.81
CA PRO A 483 13.48 14.68 -19.06
C PRO A 483 12.03 14.17 -18.96
N THR A 484 11.22 14.85 -18.17
CA THR A 484 9.78 14.55 -17.98
C THR A 484 8.88 15.60 -18.60
N SER A 485 9.43 16.80 -18.88
CA SER A 485 8.69 17.89 -19.54
C SER A 485 8.65 17.70 -21.06
N ASP A 486 7.60 18.20 -21.69
CA ASP A 486 7.45 18.30 -23.14
C ASP A 486 8.08 19.59 -23.70
N VAL A 487 8.51 20.51 -22.83
CA VAL A 487 9.16 21.76 -23.18
C VAL A 487 10.55 21.78 -22.55
N ASP A 488 11.55 22.13 -23.33
CA ASP A 488 12.89 22.44 -22.87
C ASP A 488 13.32 23.81 -23.39
N PHE A 489 14.29 24.46 -22.77
CA PHE A 489 14.77 25.77 -23.17
C PHE A 489 16.25 25.97 -22.84
N CYS A 490 16.86 26.92 -23.49
CA CYS A 490 18.15 27.47 -23.10
C CYS A 490 18.06 28.98 -22.96
N LEU A 491 18.89 29.53 -22.05
CA LEU A 491 19.02 30.95 -21.82
C LEU A 491 20.31 31.43 -22.52
N LYS A 492 20.19 32.39 -23.41
CA LYS A 492 21.33 32.99 -24.12
C LYS A 492 21.13 34.50 -24.23
N GLN A 493 22.02 35.27 -23.63
CA GLN A 493 22.01 36.77 -23.70
C GLN A 493 20.62 37.36 -23.32
N ASP A 494 20.07 36.97 -22.17
CA ASP A 494 18.75 37.40 -21.68
C ASP A 494 17.57 37.09 -22.61
N VAL A 495 17.75 36.12 -23.53
CA VAL A 495 16.70 35.56 -24.37
C VAL A 495 16.51 34.08 -24.02
N VAL A 496 15.26 33.70 -23.76
CA VAL A 496 14.86 32.32 -23.58
C VAL A 496 14.56 31.73 -24.95
N HIS A 497 15.30 30.73 -25.37
CA HIS A 497 15.08 29.95 -26.59
C HIS A 497 14.41 28.64 -26.22
N ILE A 498 13.22 28.37 -26.76
CA ILE A 498 12.34 27.29 -26.36
C ILE A 498 12.30 26.21 -27.44
N ALA A 499 12.32 24.95 -27.00
CA ALA A 499 12.19 23.80 -27.87
C ALA A 499 11.13 22.83 -27.31
N GLU A 500 10.24 22.33 -28.17
CA GLU A 500 9.31 21.28 -27.81
C GLU A 500 9.91 19.90 -28.03
N SER A 501 10.19 19.18 -26.94
CA SER A 501 10.79 17.85 -27.01
C SER A 501 9.87 16.76 -27.58
N LYS A 502 8.53 16.96 -27.48
CA LYS A 502 7.54 16.00 -28.05
C LYS A 502 7.55 15.95 -29.57
N VAL A 503 7.79 17.09 -30.22
CA VAL A 503 7.84 17.16 -31.69
C VAL A 503 9.02 16.34 -32.21
N GLY A 504 10.19 16.49 -31.59
CA GLY A 504 11.39 15.72 -31.95
C GLY A 504 11.20 14.22 -31.78
N ARG A 505 10.59 13.77 -30.67
CA ARG A 505 10.30 12.32 -30.46
C ARG A 505 9.31 11.76 -31.46
N ARG A 506 8.26 12.50 -31.77
CA ARG A 506 7.25 12.05 -32.76
C ARG A 506 7.87 11.86 -34.15
N TYR A 507 8.74 12.77 -34.58
CA TYR A 507 9.46 12.62 -35.83
C TYR A 507 10.53 11.52 -35.77
N GLY A 508 11.24 11.39 -34.64
CA GLY A 508 12.19 10.30 -34.42
C GLY A 508 11.55 8.91 -34.61
N ASP A 509 10.40 8.67 -33.98
CA ASP A 509 9.64 7.41 -34.13
C ASP A 509 9.15 7.19 -35.56
N TRP A 510 8.81 8.26 -36.28
CA TRP A 510 8.43 8.17 -37.68
C TRP A 510 9.62 7.78 -38.56
N PHE A 511 10.77 8.40 -38.36
CA PHE A 511 11.99 8.09 -39.09
C PHE A 511 12.44 6.65 -38.83
N LEU A 512 12.50 6.22 -37.58
CA LEU A 512 12.88 4.85 -37.20
C LEU A 512 11.99 3.80 -37.90
N ARG A 513 10.66 4.02 -37.86
CA ARG A 513 9.73 3.11 -38.54
C ARG A 513 9.95 3.04 -40.05
N ASN A 514 10.27 4.16 -40.70
CA ASN A 514 10.55 4.16 -42.13
C ASN A 514 11.91 3.54 -42.46
N ILE A 515 12.94 3.74 -41.62
CA ILE A 515 14.24 3.09 -41.76
C ILE A 515 14.07 1.57 -41.71
N ASN A 516 13.44 1.05 -40.64
CA ASN A 516 13.19 -0.40 -40.51
C ASN A 516 12.42 -0.95 -41.69
N ARG A 517 11.40 -0.22 -42.17
CA ARG A 517 10.64 -0.64 -43.36
C ARG A 517 11.48 -0.68 -44.65
N CYS A 518 12.41 0.25 -44.81
CA CYS A 518 13.36 0.24 -45.93
C CYS A 518 14.33 -0.93 -45.82
N GLU A 519 14.82 -1.23 -44.60
CA GLU A 519 15.68 -2.39 -44.34
C GLU A 519 14.97 -3.71 -44.68
N ASP A 520 13.70 -3.86 -44.24
CA ASP A 520 12.87 -5.04 -44.59
C ASP A 520 12.69 -5.20 -46.09
N ILE A 521 12.46 -4.11 -46.83
CA ILE A 521 12.33 -4.13 -48.29
C ILE A 521 13.64 -4.53 -48.94
N LEU A 522 14.78 -4.00 -48.47
CA LEU A 522 16.12 -4.34 -48.97
C LEU A 522 16.41 -5.84 -48.76
N ALA A 523 16.16 -6.36 -47.58
CA ALA A 523 16.34 -7.78 -47.27
C ALA A 523 15.47 -8.68 -48.15
N ASN A 524 14.21 -8.31 -48.41
CA ASN A 524 13.33 -9.06 -49.31
C ASN A 524 13.79 -9.01 -50.78
N LEU A 525 14.37 -7.88 -51.21
CA LEU A 525 14.93 -7.76 -52.56
C LEU A 525 16.22 -8.59 -52.72
N GLU A 526 17.05 -8.67 -51.71
CA GLU A 526 18.24 -9.54 -51.71
C GLU A 526 17.85 -11.02 -51.74
N LEU A 527 16.85 -11.43 -50.96
CA LEU A 527 16.31 -12.80 -50.98
C LEU A 527 15.67 -13.16 -52.34
N SER A 528 15.10 -12.17 -53.04
CA SER A 528 14.50 -12.41 -54.37
C SER A 528 15.54 -12.47 -55.52
N ARG A 529 16.80 -12.05 -55.26
CA ARG A 529 17.93 -12.11 -56.21
C ARG A 529 18.81 -13.36 -56.03
N ALA A 530 18.70 -14.02 -54.86
CA ALA A 530 19.34 -15.32 -54.60
C ALA A 530 18.45 -16.46 -55.09
#